data_82aa145ea5fd937892a24c5759477ad6
#
_entry.id   82aa145ea5fd937892a24c5759477ad6
#
_cell.length_a   1.000
_cell.length_b   1.000
_cell.length_c   1.000
_cell.angle_alpha   90.00
_cell.angle_beta   90.00
_cell.angle_gamma   90.00
#
_symmetry.space_group_name_H-M   'P 1'
#
loop_
_entity.id
_entity.type
_entity.pdbx_description
1 polymer ?
#
loop_
_entity_poly.entity_id
_entity_poly.type
_entity_poly.pdbx_seq_one_letter_code
_entity_poly.pdbx_strand_id
1 'polypeptide(L)'
;MNYGVYYNHKTIGDILIIEFLPNVYPNKVIKKDDCVALYKDDELVGINIFNISEIVKIKANGYIPVLEEHVLKVINFKLENAGFPVLEDKKESGFKVSEIVDIEEHPESDHLHICKVNTGKEELQIVCGAFNARSGLKCVCATPFTFMPDGKQIVPGKLLKIDSFGMLCSGRELHLEGYENVHGLLELDDSYKVGDDFFLN
;
A
#
# COMPACT_ATOMS: atom_id res chain seq x y z
N MET A 1 10.33 -1.24 -10.77
CA MET A 1 9.06 -0.46 -10.86
C MET A 1 8.23 -0.79 -9.62
N ASN A 2 7.70 0.22 -8.90
CA ASN A 2 6.84 -0.05 -7.75
C ASN A 2 5.45 -0.54 -8.21
N TYR A 3 4.77 -1.37 -7.41
CA TYR A 3 3.48 -1.96 -7.79
C TYR A 3 2.64 -2.31 -6.56
N GLY A 4 1.30 -2.28 -6.71
CA GLY A 4 0.34 -2.87 -5.80
C GLY A 4 -0.15 -4.21 -6.33
N VAL A 5 -0.51 -5.15 -5.44
CA VAL A 5 -1.08 -6.45 -5.82
C VAL A 5 -2.36 -6.71 -5.05
N TYR A 6 -3.40 -7.12 -5.77
CA TYR A 6 -4.72 -7.36 -5.21
C TYR A 6 -5.29 -8.67 -5.74
N TYR A 7 -5.90 -9.46 -4.85
CA TYR A 7 -6.59 -10.69 -5.21
C TYR A 7 -7.78 -10.93 -4.29
N ASN A 8 -8.95 -11.05 -4.85
CA ASN A 8 -10.17 -11.38 -4.11
C ASN A 8 -11.08 -12.27 -4.95
N HIS A 9 -10.83 -13.57 -4.90
CA HIS A 9 -11.56 -14.56 -5.69
C HIS A 9 -13.08 -14.51 -5.45
N LYS A 10 -13.50 -14.23 -4.22
CA LYS A 10 -14.93 -14.25 -3.86
C LYS A 10 -15.71 -13.08 -4.45
N THR A 11 -15.08 -11.95 -4.62
CA THR A 11 -15.74 -10.68 -5.01
C THR A 11 -15.56 -10.36 -6.48
N ILE A 12 -14.33 -10.53 -7.01
CA ILE A 12 -13.98 -10.14 -8.39
C ILE A 12 -13.68 -11.32 -9.29
N GLY A 13 -13.71 -12.56 -8.76
CA GLY A 13 -13.35 -13.76 -9.49
C GLY A 13 -11.85 -14.08 -9.45
N ASP A 14 -11.42 -15.06 -10.25
CA ASP A 14 -10.05 -15.54 -10.27
C ASP A 14 -9.13 -14.64 -11.11
N ILE A 15 -8.91 -13.44 -10.59
CA ILE A 15 -8.12 -12.38 -11.24
C ILE A 15 -7.13 -11.83 -10.24
N LEU A 16 -5.84 -11.93 -10.54
CA LEU A 16 -4.79 -11.20 -9.84
C LEU A 16 -4.59 -9.85 -10.53
N ILE A 17 -4.75 -8.76 -9.79
CA ILE A 17 -4.55 -7.39 -10.28
C ILE A 17 -3.19 -6.90 -9.82
N ILE A 18 -2.39 -6.43 -10.76
CA ILE A 18 -1.10 -5.76 -10.53
C ILE A 18 -1.25 -4.33 -11.02
N GLU A 19 -1.08 -3.36 -10.14
CA GLU A 19 -1.24 -1.95 -10.44
C GLU A 19 0.09 -1.22 -10.31
N PHE A 20 0.47 -0.45 -11.33
CA PHE A 20 1.70 0.35 -11.35
C PHE A 20 1.41 1.83 -11.20
N LEU A 21 0.30 2.31 -11.81
CA LEU A 21 -0.10 3.71 -11.81
C LEU A 21 -1.57 3.82 -11.38
N PRO A 22 -1.84 4.07 -10.09
CA PRO A 22 -3.20 4.20 -9.60
C PRO A 22 -3.88 5.46 -10.14
N ASN A 23 -5.21 5.38 -10.31
CA ASN A 23 -6.04 6.46 -10.82
C ASN A 23 -5.73 6.91 -12.26
N VAL A 24 -4.99 6.11 -13.04
CA VAL A 24 -4.75 6.34 -14.46
C VAL A 24 -5.65 5.43 -15.30
N TYR A 25 -6.54 6.01 -16.09
CA TYR A 25 -7.43 5.24 -16.97
C TYR A 25 -6.69 4.81 -18.23
N PRO A 26 -6.60 3.49 -18.49
CA PRO A 26 -5.93 2.98 -19.69
C PRO A 26 -6.73 3.33 -20.95
N ASN A 27 -6.02 3.54 -22.05
CA ASN A 27 -6.60 3.74 -23.39
C ASN A 27 -6.14 2.68 -24.42
N LYS A 28 -5.29 1.74 -23.99
CA LYS A 28 -4.78 0.64 -24.82
C LYS A 28 -4.69 -0.63 -23.97
N VAL A 29 -5.17 -1.74 -24.54
CA VAL A 29 -5.19 -3.03 -23.88
C VAL A 29 -4.47 -4.05 -24.77
N ILE A 30 -3.56 -4.81 -24.18
CA ILE A 30 -2.84 -5.91 -24.86
C ILE A 30 -3.13 -7.20 -24.11
N LYS A 31 -3.77 -8.15 -24.79
CA LYS A 31 -4.07 -9.49 -24.25
C LYS A 31 -3.10 -10.51 -24.81
N LYS A 32 -2.53 -11.33 -23.94
CA LYS A 32 -1.68 -12.49 -24.24
C LYS A 32 -2.05 -13.62 -23.28
N ASP A 33 -2.68 -14.66 -23.80
CA ASP A 33 -3.21 -15.77 -23.02
C ASP A 33 -4.09 -15.27 -21.86
N ASP A 34 -3.76 -15.64 -20.62
CA ASP A 34 -4.44 -15.20 -19.40
C ASP A 34 -3.96 -13.85 -18.88
N CYS A 35 -2.97 -13.21 -19.52
CA CYS A 35 -2.45 -11.92 -19.09
C CYS A 35 -3.03 -10.79 -19.94
N VAL A 36 -3.50 -9.73 -19.26
CA VAL A 36 -4.03 -8.53 -19.91
C VAL A 36 -3.30 -7.31 -19.34
N ALA A 37 -2.44 -6.72 -20.18
CA ALA A 37 -1.71 -5.52 -19.84
C ALA A 37 -2.49 -4.26 -20.27
N LEU A 38 -2.56 -3.30 -19.38
CA LEU A 38 -3.28 -2.04 -19.49
C LEU A 38 -2.28 -0.90 -19.65
N TYR A 39 -2.43 -0.09 -20.70
CA TYR A 39 -1.53 1.03 -20.98
C TYR A 39 -2.31 2.34 -21.07
N LYS A 40 -1.66 3.40 -20.66
CA LYS A 40 -2.02 4.76 -21.02
C LYS A 40 -0.95 5.27 -21.98
N ASP A 41 -1.33 5.45 -23.26
CA ASP A 41 -0.40 5.67 -24.35
C ASP A 41 0.64 4.52 -24.42
N ASP A 42 1.90 4.76 -24.09
CA ASP A 42 2.93 3.72 -24.03
C ASP A 42 3.37 3.36 -22.61
N GLU A 43 2.73 3.96 -21.60
CA GLU A 43 3.04 3.71 -20.18
C GLU A 43 2.19 2.58 -19.63
N LEU A 44 2.83 1.58 -18.99
CA LEU A 44 2.14 0.44 -18.39
C LEU A 44 1.45 0.87 -17.09
N VAL A 45 0.13 0.82 -17.07
CA VAL A 45 -0.72 1.18 -15.92
C VAL A 45 -0.94 0.02 -14.97
N GLY A 46 -1.16 -1.17 -15.52
CA GLY A 46 -1.41 -2.37 -14.73
C GLY A 46 -1.44 -3.64 -15.58
N ILE A 47 -1.47 -4.78 -14.90
CA ILE A 47 -1.63 -6.10 -15.54
C ILE A 47 -2.65 -6.91 -14.73
N ASN A 48 -3.62 -7.51 -15.42
CA ASN A 48 -4.53 -8.49 -14.85
C ASN A 48 -4.13 -9.89 -15.31
N ILE A 49 -4.00 -10.84 -14.36
CA ILE A 49 -3.74 -12.24 -14.66
C ILE A 49 -4.99 -13.03 -14.28
N PHE A 50 -5.64 -13.62 -15.28
CA PHE A 50 -6.84 -14.43 -15.11
C PHE A 50 -6.47 -15.89 -14.80
N ASN A 51 -7.39 -16.61 -14.15
CA ASN A 51 -7.27 -18.04 -13.83
C ASN A 51 -5.98 -18.38 -13.04
N ILE A 52 -5.53 -17.45 -12.20
CA ILE A 52 -4.26 -17.63 -11.46
C ILE A 52 -4.33 -18.80 -10.47
N SER A 53 -5.50 -19.11 -9.92
CA SER A 53 -5.69 -20.21 -8.97
C SER A 53 -5.47 -21.61 -9.56
N GLU A 54 -5.52 -21.75 -10.89
CA GLU A 54 -5.21 -23.00 -11.58
C GLU A 54 -3.73 -23.37 -11.47
N ILE A 55 -2.86 -22.40 -11.18
CA ILE A 55 -1.41 -22.58 -11.21
C ILE A 55 -0.81 -22.41 -9.81
N VAL A 56 -1.30 -21.44 -9.04
CA VAL A 56 -0.81 -21.16 -7.69
C VAL A 56 -1.96 -20.74 -6.78
N LYS A 57 -1.95 -21.26 -5.55
CA LYS A 57 -2.94 -20.86 -4.54
C LYS A 57 -2.51 -19.58 -3.86
N ILE A 58 -3.35 -18.55 -3.95
CA ILE A 58 -3.15 -17.27 -3.28
C ILE A 58 -4.17 -17.17 -2.13
N LYS A 59 -3.66 -17.07 -0.90
CA LYS A 59 -4.49 -16.88 0.30
C LYS A 59 -4.59 -15.39 0.61
N ALA A 60 -5.41 -14.68 -0.16
CA ALA A 60 -5.67 -13.27 0.06
C ALA A 60 -7.14 -12.95 -0.14
N ASN A 61 -7.58 -11.85 0.48
CA ASN A 61 -8.93 -11.31 0.34
C ASN A 61 -8.84 -9.78 0.17
N GLY A 62 -8.17 -9.35 -0.91
CA GLY A 62 -7.90 -7.97 -1.23
C GLY A 62 -6.41 -7.71 -1.47
N TYR A 63 -5.88 -6.70 -0.80
CA TYR A 63 -4.49 -6.29 -0.93
C TYR A 63 -3.49 -7.36 -0.46
N ILE A 64 -2.39 -7.51 -1.20
CA ILE A 64 -1.26 -8.37 -0.86
C ILE A 64 -0.04 -7.48 -0.62
N PRO A 65 0.38 -7.27 0.63
CA PRO A 65 1.49 -6.37 0.98
C PRO A 65 2.81 -6.80 0.34
N VAL A 66 3.12 -8.09 0.43
CA VAL A 66 4.31 -8.72 -0.14
C VAL A 66 3.92 -10.09 -0.70
N LEU A 67 4.33 -10.38 -1.93
CA LEU A 67 4.12 -11.69 -2.54
C LEU A 67 5.06 -12.73 -1.94
N GLU A 68 4.55 -13.91 -1.62
CA GLU A 68 5.39 -15.05 -1.28
C GLU A 68 6.28 -15.42 -2.48
N GLU A 69 7.52 -15.82 -2.20
CA GLU A 69 8.54 -16.07 -3.24
C GLU A 69 8.07 -17.03 -4.33
N HIS A 70 7.38 -18.12 -3.93
CA HIS A 70 6.87 -19.08 -4.90
C HIS A 70 5.74 -18.51 -5.78
N VAL A 71 4.90 -17.63 -5.23
CA VAL A 71 3.83 -16.94 -5.98
C VAL A 71 4.44 -15.95 -6.96
N LEU A 72 5.43 -15.17 -6.52
CA LEU A 72 6.16 -14.23 -7.39
C LEU A 72 6.83 -14.93 -8.56
N LYS A 73 7.47 -16.10 -8.33
CA LYS A 73 8.09 -16.90 -9.40
C LYS A 73 7.07 -17.35 -10.46
N VAL A 74 5.88 -17.79 -10.03
CA VAL A 74 4.81 -18.21 -10.95
C VAL A 74 4.27 -17.04 -11.75
N ILE A 75 4.04 -15.89 -11.09
CA ILE A 75 3.59 -14.66 -11.75
C ILE A 75 4.63 -14.24 -12.81
N ASN A 76 5.90 -14.14 -12.42
CA ASN A 76 6.97 -13.72 -13.33
C ASN A 76 7.14 -14.65 -14.52
N PHE A 77 7.03 -15.96 -14.32
CA PHE A 77 7.04 -16.94 -15.42
C PHE A 77 5.89 -16.69 -16.43
N LYS A 78 4.67 -16.40 -15.94
CA LYS A 78 3.54 -16.05 -16.83
C LYS A 78 3.78 -14.73 -17.57
N LEU A 79 4.25 -13.71 -16.88
CA LEU A 79 4.53 -12.40 -17.47
C LEU A 79 5.61 -12.48 -18.55
N GLU A 80 6.69 -13.18 -18.28
CA GLU A 80 7.80 -13.38 -19.22
C GLU A 80 7.34 -14.11 -20.50
N ASN A 81 6.57 -15.20 -20.35
CA ASN A 81 6.01 -15.93 -21.47
C ASN A 81 5.04 -15.09 -22.31
N ALA A 82 4.31 -14.17 -21.68
CA ALA A 82 3.43 -13.22 -22.34
C ALA A 82 4.19 -12.04 -22.98
N GLY A 83 5.49 -11.89 -22.72
CA GLY A 83 6.32 -10.77 -23.18
C GLY A 83 6.04 -9.47 -22.44
N PHE A 84 5.59 -9.55 -21.17
CA PHE A 84 5.38 -8.42 -20.28
C PHE A 84 6.52 -8.28 -19.27
N PRO A 85 6.72 -7.07 -18.70
CA PRO A 85 7.70 -6.86 -17.65
C PRO A 85 7.46 -7.74 -16.43
N VAL A 86 8.54 -8.31 -15.87
CA VAL A 86 8.50 -9.07 -14.63
C VAL A 86 8.50 -8.15 -13.41
N LEU A 87 7.96 -8.64 -12.30
CA LEU A 87 7.91 -7.93 -11.03
C LEU A 87 9.22 -8.09 -10.26
N GLU A 88 9.69 -7.03 -9.65
CA GLU A 88 10.79 -7.06 -8.69
C GLU A 88 10.33 -7.70 -7.38
N ASP A 89 11.22 -8.41 -6.71
CA ASP A 89 10.95 -8.99 -5.40
C ASP A 89 10.96 -7.91 -4.31
N LYS A 90 9.78 -7.54 -3.81
CA LYS A 90 9.63 -6.64 -2.69
C LYS A 90 9.96 -7.35 -1.38
N LYS A 91 10.85 -6.78 -0.60
CA LYS A 91 11.23 -7.29 0.72
C LYS A 91 10.47 -6.61 1.87
N GLU A 92 9.79 -5.52 1.58
CA GLU A 92 9.05 -4.71 2.55
C GLU A 92 7.71 -4.30 1.96
N SER A 93 6.68 -4.20 2.82
CA SER A 93 5.34 -3.78 2.41
C SER A 93 5.23 -2.27 2.19
N GLY A 94 6.13 -1.51 2.82
CA GLY A 94 6.06 -0.05 2.91
C GLY A 94 5.26 0.46 4.12
N PHE A 95 4.62 -0.43 4.87
CA PHE A 95 3.94 -0.08 6.13
C PHE A 95 4.86 -0.32 7.30
N LYS A 96 5.27 0.75 7.98
CA LYS A 96 6.21 0.68 9.10
C LYS A 96 5.51 0.87 10.44
N VAL A 97 5.90 0.08 11.41
CA VAL A 97 5.69 0.42 12.81
C VAL A 97 6.45 1.70 13.08
N SER A 98 5.78 2.72 13.54
CA SER A 98 6.31 4.07 13.70
C SER A 98 5.88 4.68 15.03
N GLU A 99 6.53 5.77 15.43
CA GLU A 99 6.19 6.54 16.62
C GLU A 99 6.09 8.02 16.28
N ILE A 100 5.04 8.67 16.72
CA ILE A 100 4.93 10.14 16.67
C ILE A 100 5.85 10.70 17.76
N VAL A 101 7.01 11.26 17.38
CA VAL A 101 7.99 11.78 18.34
C VAL A 101 7.68 13.21 18.74
N ASP A 102 7.05 13.98 17.84
CA ASP A 102 6.60 15.35 18.08
C ASP A 102 5.33 15.66 17.30
N ILE A 103 4.53 16.61 17.82
CA ILE A 103 3.26 17.02 17.23
C ILE A 103 3.01 18.51 17.50
N GLU A 104 2.66 19.24 16.45
CA GLU A 104 2.31 20.64 16.47
C GLU A 104 0.93 20.87 15.83
N GLU A 105 0.23 21.92 16.23
CA GLU A 105 -1.02 22.34 15.59
C GLU A 105 -0.74 22.90 14.19
N HIS A 106 -1.62 22.58 13.24
CA HIS A 106 -1.49 23.12 11.89
C HIS A 106 -1.92 24.59 11.85
N PRO A 107 -1.10 25.53 11.30
CA PRO A 107 -1.35 26.97 11.39
C PRO A 107 -2.62 27.45 10.67
N GLU A 108 -3.13 26.67 9.72
CA GLU A 108 -4.31 26.99 8.91
C GLU A 108 -5.49 26.01 9.14
N SER A 109 -5.46 25.20 10.22
CA SER A 109 -6.52 24.22 10.51
C SER A 109 -6.59 23.90 12.00
N ASP A 110 -7.80 23.83 12.52
CA ASP A 110 -8.11 23.40 13.89
C ASP A 110 -8.29 21.88 14.05
N HIS A 111 -8.15 21.13 12.96
CA HIS A 111 -8.32 19.67 12.91
C HIS A 111 -7.07 18.92 12.50
N LEU A 112 -6.08 19.62 11.93
CA LEU A 112 -4.87 19.00 11.43
C LEU A 112 -3.70 19.26 12.38
N HIS A 113 -2.83 18.28 12.46
CA HIS A 113 -1.57 18.35 13.19
C HIS A 113 -0.39 18.08 12.26
N ILE A 114 0.74 18.70 12.52
CA ILE A 114 2.01 18.41 11.88
C ILE A 114 2.75 17.45 12.80
N CYS A 115 2.87 16.21 12.39
CA CYS A 115 3.52 15.15 13.15
C CYS A 115 4.94 14.90 12.64
N LYS A 116 5.88 14.80 13.55
CA LYS A 116 7.21 14.27 13.29
C LYS A 116 7.21 12.79 13.67
N VAL A 117 7.44 11.92 12.68
CA VAL A 117 7.21 10.49 12.79
C VAL A 117 8.50 9.72 12.58
N ASN A 118 8.95 9.01 13.60
CA ASN A 118 10.10 8.10 13.51
C ASN A 118 9.65 6.76 12.90
N THR A 119 10.21 6.41 11.74
CA THR A 119 9.94 5.14 11.04
C THR A 119 11.02 4.09 11.25
N GLY A 120 11.97 4.35 12.16
CA GLY A 120 13.11 3.48 12.48
C GLY A 120 14.34 3.74 11.60
N LYS A 121 14.15 4.11 10.34
CA LYS A 121 15.25 4.47 9.41
C LYS A 121 15.40 5.98 9.27
N GLU A 122 14.31 6.70 9.32
CA GLU A 122 14.26 8.15 9.12
C GLU A 122 13.09 8.75 9.90
N GLU A 123 13.08 10.07 10.03
CA GLU A 123 11.96 10.84 10.55
C GLU A 123 11.24 11.52 9.40
N LEU A 124 9.92 11.33 9.33
CA LEU A 124 9.06 11.93 8.32
C LEU A 124 8.17 13.00 8.93
N GLN A 125 7.98 14.11 8.22
CA GLN A 125 6.91 15.06 8.51
C GLN A 125 5.63 14.58 7.86
N ILE A 126 4.57 14.40 8.65
CA ILE A 126 3.26 13.93 8.17
C ILE A 126 2.17 14.83 8.74
N VAL A 127 1.32 15.38 7.88
CA VAL A 127 0.12 16.11 8.30
C VAL A 127 -1.00 15.12 8.57
N CYS A 128 -1.52 15.11 9.78
CA CYS A 128 -2.48 14.12 10.28
C CYS A 128 -3.72 14.81 10.90
N GLY A 129 -4.91 14.32 10.53
CA GLY A 129 -6.19 14.79 11.08
C GLY A 129 -6.83 13.80 12.07
N ALA A 130 -6.11 12.83 12.57
CA ALA A 130 -6.67 11.86 13.51
C ALA A 130 -6.77 12.46 14.92
N PHE A 131 -7.93 12.33 15.54
CA PHE A 131 -8.23 12.89 16.87
C PHE A 131 -7.38 12.28 18.00
N ASN A 132 -6.84 11.08 17.81
CA ASN A 132 -6.03 10.37 18.80
C ASN A 132 -4.51 10.51 18.56
N ALA A 133 -4.10 11.35 17.59
CA ALA A 133 -2.69 11.64 17.35
C ALA A 133 -2.09 12.36 18.57
N ARG A 134 -0.97 11.86 19.07
CA ARG A 134 -0.24 12.42 20.21
C ARG A 134 1.23 12.00 20.19
N SER A 135 2.08 12.79 20.83
CA SER A 135 3.48 12.41 21.01
C SER A 135 3.60 11.12 21.84
N GLY A 136 4.52 10.23 21.47
CA GLY A 136 4.72 8.90 22.05
C GLY A 136 3.76 7.83 21.53
N LEU A 137 2.83 8.16 20.62
CA LEU A 137 1.94 7.16 20.05
C LEU A 137 2.69 6.28 19.05
N LYS A 138 2.70 4.95 19.29
CA LYS A 138 3.08 3.98 18.27
C LYS A 138 1.89 3.68 17.36
N CYS A 139 2.12 3.75 16.06
CA CYS A 139 1.10 3.56 15.04
C CYS A 139 1.73 3.02 13.74
N VAL A 140 0.90 2.78 12.73
CA VAL A 140 1.36 2.34 11.41
C VAL A 140 1.51 3.54 10.49
N CYS A 141 2.68 3.68 9.88
CA CYS A 141 2.97 4.65 8.85
C CYS A 141 3.10 3.97 7.48
N ALA A 142 2.26 4.37 6.53
CA ALA A 142 2.49 4.11 5.12
C ALA A 142 3.51 5.12 4.59
N THR A 143 4.70 4.62 4.22
CA THR A 143 5.81 5.45 3.71
C THR A 143 5.55 5.90 2.27
N PRO A 144 6.30 6.87 1.73
CA PRO A 144 6.14 7.31 0.35
C PRO A 144 6.17 6.15 -0.66
N PHE A 145 5.28 6.24 -1.65
CA PHE A 145 5.08 5.27 -2.74
C PHE A 145 4.49 3.93 -2.33
N THR A 146 4.06 3.76 -1.08
CA THR A 146 3.30 2.58 -0.63
C THR A 146 1.93 2.55 -1.29
N PHE A 147 1.52 1.39 -1.80
CA PHE A 147 0.16 1.14 -2.26
C PHE A 147 -0.72 0.77 -1.07
N MET A 148 -1.88 1.39 -1.00
CA MET A 148 -2.88 1.16 0.05
C MET A 148 -3.83 0.01 -0.32
N PRO A 149 -4.49 -0.62 0.65
CA PRO A 149 -5.50 -1.64 0.39
C PRO A 149 -6.68 -1.18 -0.49
N ASP A 150 -6.98 0.12 -0.53
CA ASP A 150 -8.02 0.73 -1.37
C ASP A 150 -7.56 1.07 -2.80
N GLY A 151 -6.31 0.74 -3.16
CA GLY A 151 -5.73 1.00 -4.48
C GLY A 151 -5.03 2.36 -4.63
N LYS A 152 -5.09 3.23 -3.62
CA LYS A 152 -4.33 4.49 -3.68
C LYS A 152 -2.85 4.26 -3.47
N GLN A 153 -2.02 5.19 -3.95
CA GLN A 153 -0.60 5.24 -3.63
C GLN A 153 -0.30 6.47 -2.78
N ILE A 154 0.49 6.29 -1.73
CA ILE A 154 0.96 7.39 -0.90
C ILE A 154 2.07 8.13 -1.66
N VAL A 155 1.80 9.37 -2.02
CA VAL A 155 2.78 10.23 -2.70
C VAL A 155 3.11 11.43 -1.82
N PRO A 156 4.38 11.87 -1.79
CA PRO A 156 4.75 13.12 -1.14
C PRO A 156 3.94 14.29 -1.69
N GLY A 157 3.43 15.12 -0.82
CA GLY A 157 2.58 16.24 -1.23
C GLY A 157 2.47 17.32 -0.18
N LYS A 158 1.51 18.21 -0.37
CA LYS A 158 1.21 19.29 0.59
C LYS A 158 -0.25 19.22 1.02
N LEU A 159 -0.47 19.39 2.30
CA LEU A 159 -1.79 19.59 2.86
C LEU A 159 -1.85 21.01 3.48
N LEU A 160 -2.74 21.88 2.97
CA LEU A 160 -2.80 23.30 3.33
C LEU A 160 -1.40 23.95 3.40
N LYS A 161 -0.62 23.82 2.31
CA LYS A 161 0.75 24.36 2.12
C LYS A 161 1.87 23.69 2.93
N ILE A 162 1.57 22.82 3.88
CA ILE A 162 2.56 22.08 4.69
C ILE A 162 2.90 20.76 3.98
N ASP A 163 4.19 20.47 3.87
CA ASP A 163 4.68 19.23 3.25
C ASP A 163 4.31 18.01 4.12
N SER A 164 3.89 16.92 3.45
CA SER A 164 3.53 15.65 4.08
C SER A 164 4.14 14.50 3.28
N PHE A 165 4.94 13.65 3.96
CA PHE A 165 5.76 12.59 3.36
C PHE A 165 5.33 11.21 3.83
N GLY A 166 4.04 10.91 3.80
CA GLY A 166 3.51 9.63 4.23
C GLY A 166 2.08 9.75 4.73
N MET A 167 1.56 8.66 5.29
CA MET A 167 0.24 8.63 5.92
C MET A 167 0.28 7.78 7.18
N LEU A 168 -0.22 8.32 8.28
CA LEU A 168 -0.52 7.53 9.48
C LEU A 168 -1.86 6.83 9.31
N CYS A 169 -1.90 5.52 9.54
CA CYS A 169 -3.00 4.67 9.13
C CYS A 169 -3.94 4.33 10.30
N SER A 170 -5.23 4.34 10.03
CA SER A 170 -6.25 3.65 10.84
C SER A 170 -6.32 2.16 10.49
N GLY A 171 -6.85 1.34 11.40
CA GLY A 171 -7.09 -0.08 11.11
C GLY A 171 -8.07 -0.29 9.95
N ARG A 172 -9.00 0.66 9.73
CA ARG A 172 -9.93 0.65 8.60
C ARG A 172 -9.21 0.85 7.26
N GLU A 173 -8.27 1.79 7.18
CA GLU A 173 -7.46 2.04 5.96
C GLU A 173 -6.52 0.88 5.64
N LEU A 174 -6.10 0.14 6.66
CA LEU A 174 -5.32 -1.09 6.52
C LEU A 174 -6.19 -2.32 6.20
N HIS A 175 -7.52 -2.16 6.10
CA HIS A 175 -8.51 -3.24 5.89
C HIS A 175 -8.37 -4.38 6.92
N LEU A 176 -8.06 -4.05 8.18
CA LEU A 176 -7.99 -5.04 9.25
C LEU A 176 -9.38 -5.48 9.69
N GLU A 177 -9.55 -6.78 9.90
CA GLU A 177 -10.81 -7.36 10.37
C GLU A 177 -11.20 -6.78 11.74
N GLY A 178 -12.46 -6.37 11.88
CA GLY A 178 -12.99 -5.76 13.09
C GLY A 178 -12.74 -4.25 13.24
N TYR A 179 -12.07 -3.62 12.27
CA TYR A 179 -11.78 -2.17 12.28
C TYR A 179 -12.64 -1.35 11.33
N GLU A 180 -13.67 -1.93 10.69
CA GLU A 180 -14.48 -1.28 9.66
C GLU A 180 -15.13 0.02 10.15
N ASN A 181 -15.50 0.08 11.43
CA ASN A 181 -16.14 1.22 12.07
C ASN A 181 -15.28 1.90 13.15
N VAL A 182 -13.98 1.56 13.23
CA VAL A 182 -13.05 2.18 14.18
C VAL A 182 -12.40 3.40 13.53
N HIS A 183 -12.50 4.54 14.20
CA HIS A 183 -11.90 5.81 13.77
C HIS A 183 -10.62 6.11 14.53
N GLY A 184 -9.77 6.94 13.93
CA GLY A 184 -8.47 7.31 14.47
C GLY A 184 -7.35 6.38 14.03
N LEU A 185 -6.14 6.70 14.43
CA LEU A 185 -4.95 5.89 14.13
C LEU A 185 -5.02 4.53 14.80
N LEU A 186 -4.48 3.51 14.15
CA LEU A 186 -4.25 2.21 14.77
C LEU A 186 -3.15 2.36 15.83
N GLU A 187 -3.55 2.26 17.10
CA GLU A 187 -2.62 2.31 18.22
C GLU A 187 -1.96 0.94 18.43
N LEU A 188 -0.64 0.94 18.46
CA LEU A 188 0.15 -0.26 18.69
C LEU A 188 0.72 -0.27 20.10
N ASP A 189 0.74 -1.43 20.71
CA ASP A 189 1.31 -1.62 22.04
C ASP A 189 2.84 -1.80 22.01
N ASP A 190 3.44 -2.04 23.18
CA ASP A 190 4.88 -2.15 23.36
C ASP A 190 5.51 -3.42 22.76
N SER A 191 4.72 -4.38 22.32
CA SER A 191 5.24 -5.56 21.60
C SER A 191 5.73 -5.23 20.20
N TYR A 192 5.22 -4.15 19.61
CA TYR A 192 5.66 -3.67 18.31
C TYR A 192 6.92 -2.82 18.43
N LYS A 193 7.88 -3.09 17.55
CA LYS A 193 9.16 -2.37 17.51
C LYS A 193 9.19 -1.38 16.35
N VAL A 194 9.49 -0.12 16.67
CA VAL A 194 9.62 0.95 15.66
C VAL A 194 10.67 0.57 14.61
N GLY A 195 10.29 0.70 13.35
CA GLY A 195 11.09 0.35 12.17
C GLY A 195 10.76 -1.01 11.57
N ASP A 196 10.07 -1.88 12.31
CA ASP A 196 9.63 -3.16 11.76
C ASP A 196 8.57 -2.97 10.68
N ASP A 197 8.48 -3.93 9.77
CA ASP A 197 7.42 -3.96 8.77
C ASP A 197 6.14 -4.50 9.41
N PHE A 198 5.06 -3.72 9.36
CA PHE A 198 3.81 -4.05 10.06
C PHE A 198 3.16 -5.35 9.56
N PHE A 199 3.23 -5.63 8.27
CA PHE A 199 2.60 -6.81 7.66
C PHE A 199 3.49 -8.06 7.64
N LEU A 200 4.78 -7.94 7.99
CA LEU A 200 5.73 -9.06 7.98
C LEU A 200 6.15 -9.52 9.39
N ASN A 201 5.59 -8.92 10.44
CA ASN A 201 5.80 -9.31 11.83
C ASN A 201 4.84 -10.39 12.29
#